data_4909908b6c296aded45a0eac070d21d0
#
_entry.id   4909908b6c296aded45a0eac070d21d0
#
_cell.length_a   1.000
_cell.length_b   1.000
_cell.length_c   1.000
_cell.angle_alpha   90.00
_cell.angle_beta   90.00
_cell.angle_gamma   90.00
#
_symmetry.space_group_name_H-M   'P 1'
#
loop_
_entity.id
_entity.type
_entity.pdbx_description
1 polymer ?
#
loop_
_entity_poly.entity_id
_entity_poly.type
_entity_poly.pdbx_seq_one_letter_code
_entity_poly.pdbx_strand_id
1 'polypeptide(L)'
;MTRAARVIDADQLDLAQYVRPGDTVAWGQCGAEPLALTTRLMAQRHAIARQAKSGGRFRVFVGATWSDALDPACADVVDFAGYGGAGANRALERAGLLDILPCHYSQFRETLTRGPNRVDVLLLQVAPADEAGRYSLSVAHEYLVPLIDSARVVIAEVNAAAPWTHGERVLVSHDFDALIHTERMPLEAPLTLAGDVEARIATHVAGLIEDGSTLQLGLGALPETIAARLHDRRDLGVHTGAFGDALADLTEAGVVTNARKTRDAGVSIAGTLMGTRRAYRFAHRNTQVQFRSTAYTHDIDVLGSLDRFVAINSALEVDLTGQVNAEVAAGRYVGAVGGALDFMRGAARSRGGMAIVALASSTRHGSRIVARLNGPVSTPRSDAAIIVTEHGVADLRGLTLAQRVARMLEIAPPEQREALAAAHHAQRETVAA
;
A
#
# COMPACT_ATOMS: atom_id res chain seq x y z
N MET A 1 13.63 35.63 3.66
CA MET A 1 12.21 35.93 3.37
C MET A 1 11.59 34.67 2.80
N THR A 2 10.79 33.95 3.57
CA THR A 2 10.04 32.79 3.12
C THR A 2 8.99 33.24 2.10
N ARG A 3 9.10 32.74 0.87
CA ARG A 3 8.22 33.12 -0.23
C ARG A 3 6.88 32.40 -0.05
N ALA A 4 5.79 33.15 0.07
CA ALA A 4 4.46 32.54 0.06
C ALA A 4 4.19 31.83 -1.28
N ALA A 5 3.44 30.73 -1.24
CA ALA A 5 3.05 30.01 -2.45
C ALA A 5 2.34 30.92 -3.46
N ARG A 6 2.63 30.73 -4.75
CA ARG A 6 1.88 31.40 -5.82
C ARG A 6 0.54 30.68 -6.01
N VAL A 7 -0.56 31.36 -5.78
CA VAL A 7 -1.89 30.86 -6.18
C VAL A 7 -2.06 31.12 -7.68
N ILE A 8 -2.34 30.07 -8.43
CA ILE A 8 -2.45 30.09 -9.90
C ILE A 8 -3.79 29.47 -10.27
N ASP A 9 -4.46 30.04 -11.27
CA ASP A 9 -5.62 29.42 -11.88
C ASP A 9 -5.22 28.06 -12.49
N ALA A 10 -6.02 27.03 -12.25
CA ALA A 10 -5.72 25.67 -12.72
C ALA A 10 -5.49 25.62 -14.25
N ASP A 11 -6.24 26.43 -15.01
CA ASP A 11 -6.12 26.51 -16.46
C ASP A 11 -4.90 27.31 -16.94
N GLN A 12 -4.30 28.11 -16.07
CA GLN A 12 -3.14 28.94 -16.38
C GLN A 12 -1.81 28.35 -15.88
N LEU A 13 -1.86 27.26 -15.11
CA LEU A 13 -0.65 26.63 -14.59
C LEU A 13 0.20 26.07 -15.73
N ASP A 14 1.40 26.60 -15.90
CA ASP A 14 2.40 26.11 -16.83
C ASP A 14 3.45 25.28 -16.07
N LEU A 15 3.30 23.95 -16.13
CA LEU A 15 4.20 23.01 -15.44
C LEU A 15 5.60 22.98 -16.05
N ALA A 16 5.80 23.45 -17.30
CA ALA A 16 7.12 23.57 -17.87
C ALA A 16 8.00 24.64 -17.16
N GLN A 17 7.42 25.49 -16.32
CA GLN A 17 8.19 26.39 -15.45
C GLN A 17 8.79 25.68 -14.21
N TYR A 18 8.27 24.52 -13.86
CA TYR A 18 8.59 23.78 -12.61
C TYR A 18 9.30 22.46 -12.88
N VAL A 19 8.85 21.72 -13.91
CA VAL A 19 9.40 20.43 -14.31
C VAL A 19 10.39 20.61 -15.45
N ARG A 20 11.53 19.94 -15.35
CA ARG A 20 12.64 20.00 -16.32
C ARG A 20 12.89 18.61 -16.91
N PRO A 21 13.45 18.51 -18.12
CA PRO A 21 14.03 17.26 -18.59
C PRO A 21 15.05 16.71 -17.59
N GLY A 22 14.92 15.41 -17.31
CA GLY A 22 15.72 14.71 -16.32
C GLY A 22 15.15 14.67 -14.90
N ASP A 23 14.14 15.50 -14.58
CA ASP A 23 13.48 15.46 -13.27
C ASP A 23 12.70 14.15 -13.08
N THR A 24 12.58 13.73 -11.83
CA THR A 24 11.59 12.73 -11.37
C THR A 24 10.43 13.47 -10.68
N VAL A 25 9.23 13.24 -11.18
CA VAL A 25 7.97 13.75 -10.61
C VAL A 25 7.27 12.64 -9.86
N ALA A 26 6.74 12.91 -8.66
CA ALA A 26 5.94 11.96 -7.90
C ALA A 26 4.69 12.64 -7.31
N TRP A 27 3.72 11.81 -6.91
CA TRP A 27 2.49 12.25 -6.24
C TRP A 27 1.91 11.18 -5.32
N GLY A 28 0.85 11.53 -4.59
CA GLY A 28 0.12 10.61 -3.72
C GLY A 28 -0.66 9.57 -4.51
N GLN A 29 -0.77 8.38 -3.96
CA GLN A 29 -1.41 7.24 -4.62
C GLN A 29 -2.92 7.18 -4.39
N CYS A 30 -3.63 6.46 -5.25
CA CYS A 30 -5.06 6.15 -5.13
C CYS A 30 -5.92 7.40 -4.93
N GLY A 31 -6.63 7.54 -3.81
CA GLY A 31 -7.44 8.71 -3.48
C GLY A 31 -6.66 10.02 -3.34
N ALA A 32 -5.34 9.95 -3.16
CA ALA A 32 -4.47 11.12 -3.04
C ALA A 32 -3.93 11.65 -4.39
N GLU A 33 -4.32 11.06 -5.51
CA GLU A 33 -3.91 11.54 -6.83
C GLU A 33 -4.41 12.97 -7.09
N PRO A 34 -3.51 13.96 -7.32
CA PRO A 34 -3.89 15.33 -7.64
C PRO A 34 -4.27 15.43 -9.12
N LEU A 35 -5.49 14.99 -9.48
CA LEU A 35 -5.89 14.73 -10.87
C LEU A 35 -5.76 15.95 -11.79
N ALA A 36 -6.05 17.16 -11.30
CA ALA A 36 -5.88 18.37 -12.10
C ALA A 36 -4.41 18.59 -12.48
N LEU A 37 -3.49 18.31 -11.57
CA LEU A 37 -2.06 18.42 -11.80
C LEU A 37 -1.52 17.30 -12.69
N THR A 38 -1.91 16.05 -12.44
CA THR A 38 -1.40 14.89 -13.21
C THR A 38 -1.90 14.90 -14.65
N THR A 39 -3.18 15.22 -14.87
CA THR A 39 -3.75 15.39 -16.22
C THR A 39 -3.03 16.51 -16.97
N ARG A 40 -2.79 17.64 -16.30
CA ARG A 40 -2.09 18.78 -16.90
C ARG A 40 -0.62 18.47 -17.20
N LEU A 41 0.05 17.71 -16.31
CA LEU A 41 1.42 17.25 -16.54
C LEU A 41 1.52 16.42 -17.82
N MET A 42 0.62 15.46 -18.01
CA MET A 42 0.59 14.63 -19.22
C MET A 42 0.25 15.45 -20.46
N ALA A 43 -0.66 16.41 -20.37
CA ALA A 43 -0.99 17.29 -21.48
C ALA A 43 0.19 18.20 -21.89
N GLN A 44 0.97 18.67 -20.93
CA GLN A 44 2.11 19.56 -21.16
C GLN A 44 3.46 18.83 -21.34
N ARG A 45 3.51 17.50 -21.35
CA ARG A 45 4.74 16.71 -21.41
C ARG A 45 5.68 17.08 -22.56
N HIS A 46 5.14 17.42 -23.72
CA HIS A 46 5.95 17.85 -24.86
C HIS A 46 6.54 19.26 -24.69
N ALA A 47 5.84 20.16 -23.98
CA ALA A 47 6.40 21.48 -23.66
C ALA A 47 7.59 21.35 -22.70
N ILE A 48 7.50 20.44 -21.73
CA ILE A 48 8.59 20.10 -20.83
C ILE A 48 9.77 19.51 -21.62
N ALA A 49 9.52 18.52 -22.46
CA ALA A 49 10.55 17.84 -23.25
C ALA A 49 11.32 18.80 -24.19
N ARG A 50 10.63 19.77 -24.78
CA ARG A 50 11.25 20.79 -25.69
C ARG A 50 12.21 21.75 -25.01
N GLN A 51 12.29 21.79 -23.67
CA GLN A 51 13.30 22.60 -22.97
C GLN A 51 14.75 22.14 -23.22
N ALA A 52 14.93 20.87 -23.57
CA ALA A 52 16.23 20.35 -24.00
C ALA A 52 16.36 20.43 -25.54
N LYS A 53 17.51 20.91 -26.04
CA LYS A 53 17.77 21.11 -27.48
C LYS A 53 17.62 19.84 -28.34
N SER A 54 17.90 18.68 -27.76
CA SER A 54 17.81 17.37 -28.46
C SER A 54 16.53 16.60 -28.17
N GLY A 55 15.51 17.25 -27.55
CA GLY A 55 14.38 16.56 -26.95
C GLY A 55 14.76 15.90 -25.64
N GLY A 56 14.04 16.21 -24.57
CA GLY A 56 14.30 15.66 -23.24
C GLY A 56 13.20 14.72 -22.80
N ARG A 57 13.52 13.89 -21.83
CA ARG A 57 12.56 13.04 -21.12
C ARG A 57 12.53 13.43 -19.65
N PHE A 58 11.46 13.14 -18.96
CA PHE A 58 11.38 13.21 -17.51
C PHE A 58 10.76 11.92 -16.99
N ARG A 59 11.00 11.61 -15.73
CA ARG A 59 10.48 10.39 -15.09
C ARG A 59 9.26 10.71 -14.25
N VAL A 60 8.35 9.77 -14.16
CA VAL A 60 7.24 9.80 -13.22
C VAL A 60 7.35 8.56 -12.33
N PHE A 61 7.47 8.76 -11.02
CA PHE A 61 7.34 7.69 -10.04
C PHE A 61 5.88 7.59 -9.61
N VAL A 62 5.27 6.43 -9.88
CA VAL A 62 3.87 6.16 -9.60
C VAL A 62 3.70 5.16 -8.47
N GLY A 63 2.87 5.50 -7.49
CA GLY A 63 2.32 4.56 -6.54
C GLY A 63 1.22 3.70 -7.17
N ALA A 64 0.33 3.14 -6.35
CA ALA A 64 -0.90 2.54 -6.87
C ALA A 64 -1.81 3.62 -7.41
N THR A 65 -2.38 3.43 -8.61
CA THR A 65 -3.25 4.41 -9.25
C THR A 65 -4.68 3.89 -9.40
N TRP A 66 -5.65 4.79 -9.22
CA TRP A 66 -7.07 4.53 -9.50
C TRP A 66 -7.59 5.33 -10.69
N SER A 67 -6.83 6.33 -11.15
CA SER A 67 -7.19 7.15 -12.30
C SER A 67 -6.67 6.57 -13.61
N ASP A 68 -7.25 7.02 -14.72
CA ASP A 68 -6.78 6.75 -16.09
C ASP A 68 -5.82 7.85 -16.59
N ALA A 69 -5.24 8.66 -15.70
CA ALA A 69 -4.36 9.78 -16.07
C ALA A 69 -3.05 9.33 -16.74
N LEU A 70 -2.66 8.06 -16.56
CA LEU A 70 -1.42 7.50 -17.09
C LEU A 70 -1.69 6.59 -18.29
N ASP A 71 -1.66 7.20 -19.48
CA ASP A 71 -1.80 6.48 -20.76
C ASP A 71 -0.42 5.99 -21.24
N PRO A 72 -0.26 4.74 -21.69
CA PRO A 72 0.94 4.25 -22.37
C PRO A 72 1.43 5.15 -23.51
N ALA A 73 0.55 5.87 -24.21
CA ALA A 73 0.92 6.84 -25.25
C ALA A 73 1.77 8.01 -24.73
N CYS A 74 1.75 8.29 -23.41
CA CYS A 74 2.58 9.32 -22.81
C CYS A 74 4.06 8.92 -22.68
N ALA A 75 4.39 7.64 -22.88
CA ALA A 75 5.77 7.15 -22.86
C ALA A 75 6.64 7.65 -24.01
N ASP A 76 6.08 8.44 -24.91
CA ASP A 76 6.81 9.14 -25.98
C ASP A 76 7.94 10.03 -25.40
N VAL A 77 7.71 10.74 -24.29
CA VAL A 77 8.67 11.60 -23.59
C VAL A 77 8.68 11.42 -22.07
N VAL A 78 7.88 10.49 -21.53
CA VAL A 78 7.82 10.19 -20.09
C VAL A 78 8.34 8.79 -19.82
N ASP A 79 9.20 8.63 -18.81
CA ASP A 79 9.65 7.34 -18.29
C ASP A 79 8.84 7.01 -17.04
N PHE A 80 8.10 5.90 -17.04
CA PHE A 80 7.31 5.49 -15.90
C PHE A 80 8.08 4.52 -15.02
N ALA A 81 8.21 4.83 -13.74
CA ALA A 81 8.73 3.94 -12.72
C ALA A 81 7.72 3.79 -11.58
N GLY A 82 7.69 2.65 -10.92
CA GLY A 82 6.79 2.41 -9.80
C GLY A 82 7.15 1.16 -9.05
N TYR A 83 6.53 0.94 -7.90
CA TYR A 83 6.84 -0.24 -7.08
C TYR A 83 5.92 -1.44 -7.37
N GLY A 84 4.88 -1.29 -8.18
CA GLY A 84 3.93 -2.36 -8.46
C GLY A 84 3.07 -2.15 -9.68
N GLY A 85 2.62 -3.25 -10.29
CA GLY A 85 1.79 -3.28 -11.50
C GLY A 85 0.28 -3.39 -11.23
N ALA A 86 -0.18 -3.11 -10.00
CA ALA A 86 -1.60 -3.19 -9.64
C ALA A 86 -2.40 -1.95 -10.06
N GLY A 87 -3.73 -2.04 -10.03
CA GLY A 87 -4.63 -0.93 -10.36
C GLY A 87 -4.53 -0.53 -11.82
N ALA A 88 -4.60 0.77 -12.13
CA ALA A 88 -4.46 1.31 -13.48
C ALA A 88 -3.03 1.17 -14.05
N ASN A 89 -2.00 0.98 -13.19
CA ASN A 89 -0.63 0.69 -13.62
C ASN A 89 -0.53 -0.55 -14.53
N ARG A 90 -1.53 -1.44 -14.51
CA ARG A 90 -1.59 -2.61 -15.40
C ARG A 90 -1.50 -2.26 -16.89
N ALA A 91 -1.97 -1.09 -17.29
CA ALA A 91 -1.87 -0.66 -18.68
C ALA A 91 -0.40 -0.43 -19.08
N LEU A 92 0.35 0.27 -18.24
CA LEU A 92 1.78 0.50 -18.43
C LEU A 92 2.60 -0.80 -18.34
N GLU A 93 2.30 -1.66 -17.36
CA GLU A 93 2.97 -2.96 -17.20
C GLU A 93 2.75 -3.84 -18.42
N ARG A 94 1.51 -3.93 -18.92
CA ARG A 94 1.20 -4.73 -20.13
C ARG A 94 1.89 -4.23 -21.37
N ALA A 95 2.11 -2.94 -21.48
CA ALA A 95 2.85 -2.32 -22.58
C ALA A 95 4.38 -2.44 -22.42
N GLY A 96 4.89 -2.97 -21.29
CA GLY A 96 6.34 -3.02 -21.00
C GLY A 96 6.96 -1.65 -20.74
N LEU A 97 6.15 -0.69 -20.27
CA LEU A 97 6.52 0.71 -20.10
C LEU A 97 6.65 1.12 -18.60
N LEU A 98 6.45 0.19 -17.68
CA LEU A 98 6.61 0.43 -16.25
C LEU A 98 7.91 -0.21 -15.76
N ASP A 99 8.87 0.61 -15.37
CA ASP A 99 10.09 0.17 -14.71
C ASP A 99 9.80 -0.10 -13.22
N ILE A 100 9.99 -1.35 -12.78
CA ILE A 100 9.62 -1.76 -11.43
C ILE A 100 10.78 -1.55 -10.46
N LEU A 101 10.52 -0.78 -9.41
CA LEU A 101 11.40 -0.61 -8.26
C LEU A 101 10.99 -1.59 -7.15
N PRO A 102 11.66 -2.75 -7.00
CA PRO A 102 11.35 -3.74 -5.96
C PRO A 102 11.89 -3.23 -4.62
N CYS A 103 11.03 -2.58 -3.84
CA CYS A 103 11.41 -1.86 -2.63
C CYS A 103 10.40 -2.10 -1.50
N HIS A 104 10.88 -2.28 -0.27
CA HIS A 104 10.02 -2.26 0.90
C HIS A 104 9.54 -0.83 1.20
N TYR A 105 8.35 -0.69 1.76
CA TYR A 105 7.80 0.63 2.12
C TYR A 105 8.65 1.35 3.17
N SER A 106 9.27 0.64 4.09
CA SER A 106 10.23 1.20 5.04
C SER A 106 11.43 1.89 4.36
N GLN A 107 11.80 1.48 3.14
CA GLN A 107 12.94 2.01 2.39
C GLN A 107 12.58 3.24 1.53
N PHE A 108 11.31 3.56 1.30
CA PHE A 108 10.91 4.64 0.40
C PHE A 108 11.45 6.00 0.80
N ARG A 109 11.54 6.28 2.10
CA ARG A 109 12.14 7.53 2.56
C ARG A 109 13.53 7.73 1.94
N GLU A 110 14.41 6.75 2.07
CA GLU A 110 15.78 6.87 1.56
C GLU A 110 15.84 6.81 0.04
N THR A 111 15.13 5.87 -0.57
CA THR A 111 15.13 5.62 -2.01
C THR A 111 14.60 6.82 -2.81
N LEU A 112 13.56 7.50 -2.32
CA LEU A 112 12.90 8.60 -3.03
C LEU A 112 13.44 10.00 -2.65
N THR A 113 14.23 10.11 -1.57
CA THR A 113 14.86 11.38 -1.19
C THR A 113 16.31 11.48 -1.66
N ARG A 114 16.93 10.35 -2.08
CA ARG A 114 18.35 10.27 -2.45
C ARG A 114 18.58 9.34 -3.63
N GLY A 115 19.75 9.46 -4.25
CA GLY A 115 20.20 8.55 -5.31
C GLY A 115 19.42 8.69 -6.62
N PRO A 116 19.40 7.63 -7.45
CA PRO A 116 18.91 7.69 -8.83
C PRO A 116 17.38 7.81 -8.94
N ASN A 117 16.64 7.51 -7.88
CA ASN A 117 15.18 7.60 -7.83
C ASN A 117 14.70 8.81 -7.02
N ARG A 118 15.61 9.74 -6.67
CA ARG A 118 15.24 10.95 -5.96
C ARG A 118 14.16 11.70 -6.70
N VAL A 119 13.14 12.14 -5.94
CA VAL A 119 12.05 12.96 -6.46
C VAL A 119 12.48 14.42 -6.46
N ASP A 120 12.36 15.09 -7.61
CA ASP A 120 12.69 16.49 -7.80
C ASP A 120 11.45 17.40 -7.70
N VAL A 121 10.30 16.91 -8.18
CA VAL A 121 9.04 17.62 -8.17
C VAL A 121 7.96 16.77 -7.52
N LEU A 122 7.32 17.30 -6.49
CA LEU A 122 6.24 16.67 -5.77
C LEU A 122 4.92 17.35 -6.08
N LEU A 123 3.94 16.59 -6.54
CA LEU A 123 2.57 17.04 -6.75
C LEU A 123 1.69 16.48 -5.62
N LEU A 124 0.97 17.34 -4.93
CA LEU A 124 0.13 16.97 -3.79
C LEU A 124 -1.34 17.29 -4.03
N GLN A 125 -2.24 16.47 -3.47
CA GLN A 125 -3.59 16.86 -3.16
C GLN A 125 -3.67 17.16 -1.67
N VAL A 126 -4.18 18.34 -1.30
CA VAL A 126 -4.32 18.77 0.09
C VAL A 126 -5.74 19.25 0.36
N ALA A 127 -6.21 19.14 1.60
CA ALA A 127 -7.44 19.79 2.02
C ALA A 127 -7.21 21.30 2.19
N PRO A 128 -8.27 22.13 2.09
CA PRO A 128 -8.17 23.59 2.29
C PRO A 128 -7.55 23.95 3.63
N ALA A 129 -6.91 25.11 3.68
CA ALA A 129 -6.36 25.63 4.93
C ALA A 129 -7.46 25.83 5.99
N ASP A 130 -7.10 25.52 7.22
CA ASP A 130 -7.94 25.90 8.38
C ASP A 130 -7.80 27.41 8.70
N GLU A 131 -8.49 27.87 9.72
CA GLU A 131 -8.47 29.29 10.17
C GLU A 131 -7.06 29.78 10.58
N ALA A 132 -6.15 28.87 10.92
CA ALA A 132 -4.75 29.16 11.25
C ALA A 132 -3.82 29.09 10.01
N GLY A 133 -4.37 28.91 8.80
CA GLY A 133 -3.59 28.82 7.57
C GLY A 133 -2.86 27.49 7.38
N ARG A 134 -3.31 26.43 8.06
CA ARG A 134 -2.70 25.10 8.04
C ARG A 134 -3.44 24.18 7.08
N TYR A 135 -2.71 23.54 6.18
CA TYR A 135 -3.23 22.55 5.22
C TYR A 135 -3.01 21.13 5.75
N SER A 136 -3.95 20.24 5.45
CA SER A 136 -3.81 18.80 5.70
C SER A 136 -3.40 18.07 4.41
N LEU A 137 -2.51 17.07 4.52
CA LEU A 137 -2.20 16.13 3.46
C LEU A 137 -3.38 15.23 3.07
N SER A 138 -4.52 15.41 3.76
CA SER A 138 -5.76 14.73 3.45
C SER A 138 -5.63 13.21 3.51
N VAL A 139 -5.74 12.50 2.39
CA VAL A 139 -5.90 11.06 2.35
C VAL A 139 -4.58 10.27 2.33
N ALA A 140 -3.40 10.91 2.15
CA ALA A 140 -2.13 10.19 2.17
C ALA A 140 -1.00 10.99 2.80
N HIS A 141 -0.27 10.34 3.71
CA HIS A 141 0.95 10.85 4.32
C HIS A 141 2.16 10.01 3.89
N GLU A 142 2.16 8.74 4.13
CA GLU A 142 3.10 7.68 3.70
C GLU A 142 4.48 8.19 3.23
N TYR A 143 4.88 7.89 2.00
CA TYR A 143 6.15 8.33 1.43
C TYR A 143 6.16 9.82 1.04
N LEU A 144 5.02 10.52 1.07
CA LEU A 144 4.93 11.93 0.70
C LEU A 144 5.61 12.84 1.74
N VAL A 145 5.47 12.54 3.03
CA VAL A 145 5.99 13.39 4.12
C VAL A 145 7.48 13.70 3.94
N PRO A 146 8.38 12.72 3.77
CA PRO A 146 9.81 13.03 3.58
C PRO A 146 10.11 13.71 2.25
N LEU A 147 9.23 13.61 1.24
CA LEU A 147 9.41 14.27 -0.06
C LEU A 147 9.15 15.75 -0.01
N ILE A 148 8.28 16.22 0.88
CA ILE A 148 7.98 17.67 1.04
C ILE A 148 9.25 18.47 1.32
N ASP A 149 10.11 17.96 2.20
CA ASP A 149 11.34 18.64 2.61
C ASP A 149 12.53 18.39 1.64
N SER A 150 12.45 17.37 0.79
CA SER A 150 13.56 16.96 -0.09
C SER A 150 13.37 17.32 -1.57
N ALA A 151 12.14 17.49 -2.03
CA ALA A 151 11.85 17.89 -3.40
C ALA A 151 12.31 19.33 -3.65
N ARG A 152 12.76 19.59 -4.88
CA ARG A 152 13.13 20.94 -5.34
C ARG A 152 11.91 21.84 -5.53
N VAL A 153 10.77 21.22 -5.89
CA VAL A 153 9.51 21.92 -6.16
C VAL A 153 8.36 21.11 -5.55
N VAL A 154 7.47 21.80 -4.86
CA VAL A 154 6.23 21.24 -4.33
C VAL A 154 5.04 22.05 -4.85
N ILE A 155 4.14 21.39 -5.60
CA ILE A 155 2.92 22.02 -6.12
C ILE A 155 1.72 21.29 -5.53
N ALA A 156 0.73 22.03 -5.03
CA ALA A 156 -0.45 21.41 -4.46
C ALA A 156 -1.76 21.81 -5.17
N GLU A 157 -2.61 20.81 -5.35
CA GLU A 157 -4.01 20.93 -5.66
C GLU A 157 -4.77 21.02 -4.33
N VAL A 158 -5.22 22.22 -3.97
CA VAL A 158 -6.08 22.47 -2.82
C VAL A 158 -7.49 22.06 -3.22
N ASN A 159 -7.92 20.90 -2.78
CA ASN A 159 -9.20 20.30 -3.15
C ASN A 159 -10.24 20.53 -2.07
N ALA A 160 -11.27 21.35 -2.34
CA ALA A 160 -12.31 21.70 -1.36
C ALA A 160 -13.13 20.51 -0.86
N ALA A 161 -13.23 19.43 -1.65
CA ALA A 161 -13.94 18.20 -1.27
C ALA A 161 -13.06 17.16 -0.56
N ALA A 162 -11.74 17.41 -0.42
CA ALA A 162 -10.85 16.49 0.26
C ALA A 162 -11.01 16.57 1.80
N PRO A 163 -11.02 15.43 2.53
CA PRO A 163 -11.15 15.45 3.98
C PRO A 163 -9.93 16.09 4.64
N TRP A 164 -10.17 16.93 5.64
CA TRP A 164 -9.11 17.44 6.49
C TRP A 164 -8.78 16.39 7.56
N THR A 165 -7.62 15.78 7.50
CA THR A 165 -7.21 14.69 8.40
C THR A 165 -6.07 15.14 9.34
N HIS A 166 -5.95 14.46 10.47
CA HIS A 166 -4.82 14.66 11.39
C HIS A 166 -3.64 13.77 10.98
N GLY A 167 -2.42 14.27 11.19
CA GLY A 167 -1.21 13.51 10.89
C GLY A 167 0.06 14.12 11.44
N GLU A 168 1.19 13.47 11.17
CA GLU A 168 2.49 13.92 11.69
C GLU A 168 3.00 15.22 11.05
N ARG A 169 2.53 15.54 9.83
CA ARG A 169 2.94 16.76 9.11
C ARG A 169 1.70 17.61 8.82
N VAL A 170 1.76 18.84 9.26
CA VAL A 170 0.85 19.91 8.91
C VAL A 170 1.58 20.87 8.00
N LEU A 171 0.96 21.28 6.90
CA LEU A 171 1.57 22.15 5.90
C LEU A 171 1.09 23.59 6.06
N VAL A 172 1.92 24.50 5.60
CA VAL A 172 1.61 25.94 5.56
C VAL A 172 1.99 26.49 4.18
N SER A 173 1.54 27.70 3.85
CA SER A 173 1.73 28.25 2.50
C SER A 173 3.18 28.25 1.99
N HIS A 174 4.16 28.35 2.87
CA HIS A 174 5.58 28.35 2.46
C HIS A 174 6.16 26.95 2.17
N ASP A 175 5.41 25.89 2.44
CA ASP A 175 5.78 24.52 2.01
C ASP A 175 5.53 24.28 0.51
N PHE A 176 4.89 25.24 -0.18
CA PHE A 176 4.51 25.12 -1.58
C PHE A 176 5.15 26.20 -2.46
N ASP A 177 5.55 25.84 -3.67
CA ASP A 177 5.96 26.77 -4.73
C ASP A 177 4.76 27.34 -5.48
N ALA A 178 3.72 26.50 -5.70
CA ALA A 178 2.48 26.89 -6.33
C ALA A 178 1.27 26.11 -5.76
N LEU A 179 0.11 26.77 -5.79
CA LEU A 179 -1.17 26.21 -5.42
C LEU A 179 -2.18 26.43 -6.55
N ILE A 180 -2.98 25.42 -6.83
CA ILE A 180 -4.23 25.54 -7.61
C ILE A 180 -5.41 25.14 -6.72
N HIS A 181 -6.59 25.64 -7.02
CA HIS A 181 -7.81 25.28 -6.30
C HIS A 181 -8.73 24.45 -7.17
N THR A 182 -9.29 23.38 -6.57
CA THR A 182 -10.28 22.49 -7.21
C THR A 182 -11.37 22.12 -6.21
N GLU A 183 -12.47 21.60 -6.76
CA GLU A 183 -13.54 21.03 -5.96
C GLU A 183 -14.01 19.73 -6.63
N ARG A 184 -13.42 18.63 -6.23
CA ARG A 184 -13.79 17.29 -6.71
C ARG A 184 -13.68 16.27 -5.59
N MET A 185 -14.55 15.29 -5.59
CA MET A 185 -14.38 14.17 -4.66
C MET A 185 -13.05 13.46 -4.96
N PRO A 186 -12.22 13.16 -3.94
CA PRO A 186 -11.10 12.25 -4.10
C PRO A 186 -11.56 10.91 -4.69
N LEU A 187 -10.68 10.23 -5.42
CA LEU A 187 -10.99 8.91 -5.99
C LEU A 187 -11.34 7.92 -4.87
N GLU A 188 -12.35 7.11 -5.12
CA GLU A 188 -12.84 6.10 -4.18
C GLU A 188 -12.26 4.72 -4.49
N ALA A 189 -12.10 3.90 -3.46
CA ALA A 189 -11.68 2.51 -3.64
C ALA A 189 -12.68 1.76 -4.54
N PRO A 190 -12.20 0.98 -5.52
CA PRO A 190 -13.07 0.15 -6.33
C PRO A 190 -13.83 -0.85 -5.44
N LEU A 191 -15.13 -0.97 -5.68
CA LEU A 191 -15.94 -1.96 -4.98
C LEU A 191 -15.49 -3.36 -5.40
N THR A 192 -15.10 -4.16 -4.43
CA THR A 192 -14.77 -5.58 -4.60
C THR A 192 -15.74 -6.42 -3.78
N LEU A 193 -16.45 -7.33 -4.45
CA LEU A 193 -17.35 -8.24 -3.77
C LEU A 193 -16.56 -9.46 -3.29
N ALA A 194 -16.75 -9.84 -2.04
CA ALA A 194 -16.24 -11.09 -1.49
C ALA A 194 -17.18 -12.24 -1.83
N GLY A 195 -16.60 -13.41 -2.12
CA GLY A 195 -17.33 -14.65 -2.31
C GLY A 195 -17.24 -15.58 -1.09
N ASP A 196 -17.76 -16.79 -1.26
CA ASP A 196 -17.77 -17.82 -0.19
C ASP A 196 -16.35 -18.24 0.23
N VAL A 197 -15.40 -18.17 -0.68
CA VAL A 197 -13.98 -18.50 -0.40
C VAL A 197 -13.41 -17.48 0.57
N GLU A 198 -13.55 -16.20 0.27
CA GLU A 198 -13.09 -15.09 1.13
C GLU A 198 -13.81 -15.14 2.49
N ALA A 199 -15.10 -15.48 2.53
CA ALA A 199 -15.87 -15.61 3.77
C ALA A 199 -15.35 -16.73 4.69
N ARG A 200 -14.94 -17.88 4.12
CA ARG A 200 -14.33 -18.97 4.89
C ARG A 200 -12.95 -18.62 5.39
N ILE A 201 -12.09 -18.03 4.55
CA ILE A 201 -10.78 -17.54 4.96
C ILE A 201 -10.92 -16.53 6.10
N ALA A 202 -11.84 -15.58 5.97
CA ALA A 202 -12.08 -14.55 6.97
C ALA A 202 -12.52 -15.16 8.31
N THR A 203 -13.31 -16.23 8.31
CA THR A 203 -13.69 -16.95 9.53
C THR A 203 -12.48 -17.58 10.22
N HIS A 204 -11.58 -18.21 9.47
CA HIS A 204 -10.34 -18.78 10.02
C HIS A 204 -9.42 -17.71 10.58
N VAL A 205 -9.23 -16.60 9.85
CA VAL A 205 -8.38 -15.49 10.33
C VAL A 205 -8.97 -14.83 11.57
N ALA A 206 -10.29 -14.54 11.58
CA ALA A 206 -10.97 -13.94 12.73
C ALA A 206 -10.85 -14.81 13.99
N GLY A 207 -10.84 -16.15 13.84
CA GLY A 207 -10.63 -17.09 14.94
C GLY A 207 -9.25 -17.00 15.62
N LEU A 208 -8.25 -16.41 14.95
CA LEU A 208 -6.90 -16.19 15.48
C LEU A 208 -6.75 -14.85 16.22
N ILE A 209 -7.69 -13.92 16.04
CA ILE A 209 -7.59 -12.57 16.59
C ILE A 209 -8.24 -12.52 17.97
N GLU A 210 -7.47 -12.13 18.97
CA GLU A 210 -7.93 -11.99 20.36
C GLU A 210 -8.35 -10.54 20.66
N ASP A 211 -9.13 -10.36 21.72
CA ASP A 211 -9.45 -9.05 22.29
C ASP A 211 -8.17 -8.27 22.64
N GLY A 212 -8.13 -6.99 22.31
CA GLY A 212 -6.98 -6.13 22.53
C GLY A 212 -5.83 -6.32 21.53
N SER A 213 -6.00 -7.11 20.48
CA SER A 213 -5.03 -7.19 19.37
C SER A 213 -4.91 -5.87 18.65
N THR A 214 -3.69 -5.53 18.22
CA THR A 214 -3.46 -4.39 17.30
C THR A 214 -3.33 -4.91 15.87
N LEU A 215 -4.16 -4.41 14.96
CA LEU A 215 -4.31 -4.95 13.61
C LEU A 215 -3.58 -4.12 12.56
N GLN A 216 -2.93 -4.81 11.62
CA GLN A 216 -2.63 -4.33 10.29
C GLN A 216 -3.43 -5.17 9.31
N LEU A 217 -4.14 -4.49 8.42
CA LEU A 217 -4.89 -5.09 7.33
C LEU A 217 -4.38 -4.58 5.99
N GLY A 218 -4.28 -5.48 5.01
CA GLY A 218 -4.05 -5.12 3.62
C GLY A 218 -5.28 -4.47 2.98
N LEU A 219 -5.25 -4.32 1.67
CA LEU A 219 -6.33 -3.78 0.86
C LEU A 219 -7.07 -4.89 0.10
N GLY A 220 -8.35 -4.65 -0.21
CA GLY A 220 -9.16 -5.50 -1.08
C GLY A 220 -10.24 -6.28 -0.34
N ALA A 221 -10.97 -7.12 -1.08
CA ALA A 221 -12.16 -7.83 -0.58
C ALA A 221 -11.88 -8.70 0.64
N LEU A 222 -10.77 -9.43 0.66
CA LEU A 222 -10.46 -10.34 1.77
C LEU A 222 -10.19 -9.59 3.09
N PRO A 223 -9.32 -8.56 3.17
CA PRO A 223 -9.15 -7.77 4.38
C PRO A 223 -10.44 -7.11 4.88
N GLU A 224 -11.27 -6.57 4.00
CA GLU A 224 -12.58 -6.01 4.34
C GLU A 224 -13.51 -7.08 4.93
N THR A 225 -13.52 -8.29 4.35
CA THR A 225 -14.31 -9.42 4.85
C THR A 225 -13.82 -9.90 6.21
N ILE A 226 -12.50 -9.92 6.43
CA ILE A 226 -11.91 -10.25 7.74
C ILE A 226 -12.37 -9.23 8.79
N ALA A 227 -12.22 -7.95 8.51
CA ALA A 227 -12.64 -6.89 9.43
C ALA A 227 -14.13 -6.98 9.78
N ALA A 228 -15.00 -7.26 8.79
CA ALA A 228 -16.42 -7.46 9.02
C ALA A 228 -16.76 -8.64 9.95
N ARG A 229 -15.84 -9.58 10.18
CA ARG A 229 -16.01 -10.70 11.12
C ARG A 229 -15.55 -10.42 12.55
N LEU A 230 -15.06 -9.20 12.83
CA LEU A 230 -14.47 -8.84 14.13
C LEU A 230 -15.42 -8.05 15.05
N HIS A 231 -16.70 -7.90 14.69
CA HIS A 231 -17.67 -7.13 15.49
C HIS A 231 -17.94 -7.71 16.89
N ASP A 232 -17.59 -8.97 17.13
CA ASP A 232 -17.69 -9.62 18.44
C ASP A 232 -16.43 -9.43 19.31
N ARG A 233 -15.39 -8.81 18.78
CA ARG A 233 -14.14 -8.51 19.49
C ARG A 233 -14.24 -7.22 20.29
N ARG A 234 -13.30 -7.03 21.24
CA ARG A 234 -13.25 -5.88 22.11
C ARG A 234 -11.87 -5.26 22.16
N ASP A 235 -11.82 -3.95 22.29
CA ASP A 235 -10.61 -3.17 22.51
C ASP A 235 -9.52 -3.40 21.45
N LEU A 236 -9.89 -3.65 20.20
CA LEU A 236 -8.92 -3.75 19.14
C LEU A 236 -8.18 -2.43 18.93
N GLY A 237 -6.92 -2.52 18.50
CA GLY A 237 -6.13 -1.39 18.05
C GLY A 237 -5.87 -1.46 16.55
N VAL A 238 -5.48 -0.33 15.96
CA VAL A 238 -5.10 -0.25 14.53
C VAL A 238 -3.75 0.43 14.38
N HIS A 239 -2.84 -0.25 13.67
CA HIS A 239 -1.59 0.31 13.15
C HIS A 239 -1.33 -0.32 11.79
N THR A 240 -1.59 0.42 10.70
CA THR A 240 -1.69 -0.16 9.36
C THR A 240 -1.09 0.75 8.29
N GLY A 241 -0.81 0.21 7.10
CA GLY A 241 -0.48 0.99 5.91
C GLY A 241 -1.68 1.75 5.36
N ALA A 242 -2.84 1.09 5.29
CA ALA A 242 -4.06 1.65 4.75
C ALA A 242 -5.23 1.52 5.73
N PHE A 243 -6.03 2.59 5.83
CA PHE A 243 -7.27 2.65 6.62
C PHE A 243 -8.45 2.74 5.66
N GLY A 244 -9.38 1.79 5.74
CA GLY A 244 -10.55 1.67 4.87
C GLY A 244 -11.88 1.75 5.60
N ASP A 245 -12.96 1.49 4.85
CA ASP A 245 -14.33 1.59 5.35
C ASP A 245 -14.60 0.61 6.52
N ALA A 246 -14.12 -0.64 6.43
CA ALA A 246 -14.36 -1.62 7.50
C ALA A 246 -13.68 -1.25 8.83
N LEU A 247 -12.50 -0.60 8.80
CA LEU A 247 -11.87 -0.10 10.01
C LEU A 247 -12.62 1.11 10.60
N ALA A 248 -13.20 1.96 9.75
CA ALA A 248 -14.10 3.03 10.18
C ALA A 248 -15.35 2.44 10.87
N ASP A 249 -15.96 1.41 10.27
CA ASP A 249 -17.13 0.72 10.84
C ASP A 249 -16.83 0.10 12.22
N LEU A 250 -15.70 -0.61 12.35
CA LEU A 250 -15.29 -1.18 13.63
C LEU A 250 -15.01 -0.11 14.71
N THR A 251 -14.52 1.06 14.28
CA THR A 251 -14.26 2.17 15.22
C THR A 251 -15.58 2.80 15.67
N GLU A 252 -16.51 3.07 14.78
CA GLU A 252 -17.84 3.60 15.11
C GLU A 252 -18.66 2.61 15.95
N ALA A 253 -18.50 1.30 15.72
CA ALA A 253 -19.11 0.27 16.53
C ALA A 253 -18.47 0.10 17.93
N GLY A 254 -17.38 0.82 18.23
CA GLY A 254 -16.68 0.73 19.51
C GLY A 254 -15.85 -0.54 19.68
N VAL A 255 -15.62 -1.31 18.62
CA VAL A 255 -14.76 -2.50 18.60
C VAL A 255 -13.29 -2.08 18.58
N VAL A 256 -12.95 -1.08 17.76
CA VAL A 256 -11.63 -0.46 17.72
C VAL A 256 -11.63 0.75 18.65
N THR A 257 -11.04 0.59 19.83
CA THR A 257 -10.86 1.65 20.84
C THR A 257 -9.42 2.14 20.93
N ASN A 258 -8.47 1.34 20.43
CA ASN A 258 -7.04 1.54 20.60
C ASN A 258 -6.58 1.63 22.08
N ALA A 259 -7.44 1.32 23.04
CA ALA A 259 -7.18 1.52 24.48
C ALA A 259 -6.04 0.63 25.00
N ARG A 260 -5.83 -0.55 24.39
CA ARG A 260 -4.81 -1.51 24.80
C ARG A 260 -3.50 -1.44 24.00
N LYS A 261 -3.39 -0.47 23.08
CA LYS A 261 -2.13 -0.27 22.37
C LYS A 261 -1.04 0.20 23.33
N THR A 262 0.12 -0.42 23.25
CA THR A 262 1.31 -0.04 24.06
C THR A 262 1.96 1.25 23.55
N ARG A 263 1.64 1.66 22.32
CA ARG A 263 2.06 2.90 21.69
C ARG A 263 0.87 3.52 20.98
N ASP A 264 0.76 4.85 20.96
CA ASP A 264 -0.35 5.60 20.36
C ASP A 264 -1.72 5.12 20.90
N ALA A 265 -1.85 4.93 22.22
CA ALA A 265 -3.08 4.51 22.87
C ALA A 265 -4.22 5.48 22.53
N GLY A 266 -5.41 4.95 22.25
CA GLY A 266 -6.59 5.74 21.90
C GLY A 266 -6.64 6.23 20.45
N VAL A 267 -5.61 5.95 19.63
CA VAL A 267 -5.53 6.47 18.25
C VAL A 267 -5.18 5.36 17.27
N SER A 268 -5.94 5.26 16.19
CA SER A 268 -5.60 4.45 15.02
C SER A 268 -4.50 5.14 14.21
N ILE A 269 -3.43 4.42 13.89
CA ILE A 269 -2.33 4.92 13.04
C ILE A 269 -2.40 4.28 11.66
N ALA A 270 -2.33 5.09 10.61
CA ALA A 270 -2.29 4.63 9.24
C ALA A 270 -1.34 5.47 8.38
N GLY A 271 -0.95 4.95 7.20
CA GLY A 271 -0.17 5.68 6.21
C GLY A 271 -1.07 6.47 5.26
N THR A 272 -2.16 5.86 4.85
CA THR A 272 -3.09 6.40 3.87
C THR A 272 -4.54 6.00 4.18
N LEU A 273 -5.48 6.81 3.71
CA LEU A 273 -6.92 6.57 3.76
C LEU A 273 -7.36 6.02 2.39
N MET A 274 -7.70 4.75 2.35
CA MET A 274 -8.10 4.05 1.13
C MET A 274 -9.49 3.43 1.31
N GLY A 275 -10.52 4.19 1.01
CA GLY A 275 -11.91 3.77 1.16
C GLY A 275 -12.82 4.52 0.22
N THR A 276 -14.10 4.51 0.54
CA THR A 276 -15.14 5.28 -0.14
C THR A 276 -15.39 6.61 0.59
N ARG A 277 -16.37 7.37 0.11
CA ARG A 277 -16.86 8.58 0.81
C ARG A 277 -17.18 8.33 2.29
N ARG A 278 -17.49 7.09 2.67
CA ARG A 278 -17.75 6.72 4.05
C ARG A 278 -16.49 6.91 4.92
N ALA A 279 -15.38 6.29 4.53
CA ALA A 279 -14.09 6.45 5.23
C ALA A 279 -13.62 7.91 5.21
N TYR A 280 -13.85 8.64 4.10
CA TYR A 280 -13.49 10.06 3.99
C TYR A 280 -14.27 10.92 4.97
N ARG A 281 -15.56 10.70 5.12
CA ARG A 281 -16.40 11.40 6.11
C ARG A 281 -16.00 11.05 7.54
N PHE A 282 -15.72 9.77 7.81
CA PHE A 282 -15.25 9.32 9.12
C PHE A 282 -13.94 10.01 9.51
N ALA A 283 -12.97 10.09 8.61
CA ALA A 283 -11.64 10.63 8.89
C ALA A 283 -11.60 12.16 8.94
N HIS A 284 -12.62 12.86 8.38
CA HIS A 284 -12.64 14.32 8.35
C HIS A 284 -12.66 14.90 9.77
N ARG A 285 -11.60 15.60 10.19
CA ARG A 285 -11.38 16.21 11.50
C ARG A 285 -11.53 15.23 12.69
N ASN A 286 -11.41 13.92 12.42
CA ASN A 286 -11.51 12.90 13.45
C ASN A 286 -10.16 12.65 14.11
N THR A 287 -10.04 12.94 15.40
CA THR A 287 -8.82 12.75 16.19
C THR A 287 -8.52 11.29 16.54
N GLN A 288 -9.48 10.38 16.35
CA GLN A 288 -9.30 8.94 16.59
C GLN A 288 -8.44 8.24 15.53
N VAL A 289 -8.17 8.90 14.40
CA VAL A 289 -7.28 8.40 13.37
C VAL A 289 -6.23 9.45 13.00
N GLN A 290 -4.97 9.03 12.89
CA GLN A 290 -3.86 9.87 12.49
C GLN A 290 -3.06 9.18 11.37
N PHE A 291 -2.62 9.99 10.41
CA PHE A 291 -1.84 9.51 9.28
C PHE A 291 -0.37 9.87 9.46
N ARG A 292 0.52 8.91 9.18
CA ARG A 292 1.96 9.07 9.37
C ARG A 292 2.75 8.52 8.18
N SER A 293 4.01 8.94 8.09
CA SER A 293 4.91 8.46 7.05
C SER A 293 5.21 6.98 7.14
N THR A 294 5.72 6.41 6.05
CA THR A 294 6.21 5.01 6.03
C THR A 294 7.37 4.81 7.01
N ALA A 295 8.13 5.86 7.29
CA ALA A 295 9.20 5.83 8.29
C ALA A 295 8.70 5.56 9.72
N TYR A 296 7.40 5.71 9.97
CA TYR A 296 6.78 5.37 11.24
C TYR A 296 5.88 4.14 11.12
N THR A 297 4.98 4.13 10.13
CA THR A 297 3.97 3.05 10.01
C THR A 297 4.59 1.70 9.67
N HIS A 298 5.75 1.68 9.00
CA HIS A 298 6.46 0.46 8.58
C HIS A 298 7.79 0.26 9.33
N ASP A 299 8.04 1.05 10.37
CA ASP A 299 9.24 0.89 11.19
C ASP A 299 9.14 -0.36 12.07
N ILE A 300 10.12 -1.26 11.93
CA ILE A 300 10.09 -2.56 12.59
C ILE A 300 10.18 -2.47 14.12
N ASP A 301 10.81 -1.43 14.66
CA ASP A 301 10.92 -1.23 16.10
C ASP A 301 9.65 -0.61 16.67
N VAL A 302 8.99 0.27 15.91
CA VAL A 302 7.63 0.76 16.21
C VAL A 302 6.66 -0.40 16.24
N LEU A 303 6.61 -1.20 15.19
CA LEU A 303 5.72 -2.36 15.06
C LEU A 303 5.98 -3.42 16.14
N GLY A 304 7.24 -3.75 16.40
CA GLY A 304 7.65 -4.71 17.43
C GLY A 304 7.34 -4.25 18.86
N SER A 305 7.16 -2.95 19.08
CA SER A 305 6.76 -2.38 20.40
C SER A 305 5.26 -2.47 20.68
N LEU A 306 4.44 -2.83 19.68
CA LEU A 306 3.00 -3.03 19.84
C LEU A 306 2.73 -4.45 20.33
N ASP A 307 2.16 -4.61 21.51
CA ASP A 307 1.76 -5.93 22.00
C ASP A 307 0.61 -6.51 21.16
N ARG A 308 0.63 -7.82 20.92
CA ARG A 308 -0.37 -8.56 20.13
C ARG A 308 -0.59 -7.94 18.75
N PHE A 309 0.49 -7.53 18.11
CA PHE A 309 0.41 -6.99 16.77
C PHE A 309 0.15 -8.10 15.75
N VAL A 310 -0.98 -8.06 15.05
CA VAL A 310 -1.41 -9.02 14.06
C VAL A 310 -1.32 -8.40 12.68
N ALA A 311 -0.35 -8.85 11.89
CA ALA A 311 -0.16 -8.41 10.51
C ALA A 311 -0.84 -9.40 9.55
N ILE A 312 -1.80 -8.91 8.77
CA ILE A 312 -2.59 -9.73 7.83
C ILE A 312 -2.36 -9.23 6.42
N ASN A 313 -1.72 -10.06 5.60
CA ASN A 313 -1.37 -9.75 4.22
C ASN A 313 -1.84 -10.87 3.29
N SER A 314 -1.92 -10.57 1.99
CA SER A 314 -2.27 -11.54 0.96
C SER A 314 -1.05 -11.91 0.12
N ALA A 315 -1.17 -13.01 -0.64
CA ALA A 315 -0.14 -13.49 -1.55
C ALA A 315 -0.74 -13.87 -2.91
N LEU A 316 0.10 -13.99 -3.93
CA LEU A 316 -0.26 -14.57 -5.21
C LEU A 316 -0.10 -16.08 -5.20
N GLU A 317 0.97 -16.59 -4.59
CA GLU A 317 1.21 -18.02 -4.36
C GLU A 317 2.12 -18.23 -3.15
N VAL A 318 2.05 -19.41 -2.55
CA VAL A 318 2.89 -19.86 -1.42
C VAL A 318 3.38 -21.28 -1.72
N ASP A 319 4.69 -21.55 -1.52
CA ASP A 319 5.20 -22.90 -1.67
C ASP A 319 5.02 -23.76 -0.41
N LEU A 320 5.19 -25.08 -0.55
CA LEU A 320 5.04 -26.03 0.55
C LEU A 320 6.02 -25.83 1.71
N THR A 321 7.03 -24.98 1.55
CA THR A 321 7.98 -24.64 2.63
C THR A 321 7.66 -23.30 3.31
N GLY A 322 6.67 -22.56 2.80
CA GLY A 322 6.22 -21.27 3.32
C GLY A 322 6.88 -20.06 2.69
N GLN A 323 7.57 -20.19 1.54
CA GLN A 323 8.00 -19.00 0.76
C GLN A 323 6.78 -18.38 0.08
N VAL A 324 6.74 -17.05 0.02
CA VAL A 324 5.62 -16.30 -0.54
C VAL A 324 6.06 -15.48 -1.75
N ASN A 325 5.28 -15.54 -2.81
CA ASN A 325 5.33 -14.61 -3.93
C ASN A 325 4.10 -13.70 -3.89
N ALA A 326 4.34 -12.40 -3.81
CA ALA A 326 3.30 -11.36 -3.84
C ALA A 326 3.47 -10.40 -5.04
N GLU A 327 4.35 -10.69 -5.99
CA GLU A 327 4.80 -9.79 -7.05
C GLU A 327 4.34 -10.22 -8.44
N VAL A 328 4.63 -11.47 -8.82
CA VAL A 328 4.52 -11.95 -10.20
C VAL A 328 3.50 -13.07 -10.31
N ALA A 329 2.56 -12.97 -11.24
CA ALA A 329 1.64 -14.03 -11.62
C ALA A 329 1.63 -14.20 -13.14
N ALA A 330 1.73 -15.45 -13.61
CA ALA A 330 1.76 -15.80 -15.04
C ALA A 330 2.80 -14.97 -15.85
N GLY A 331 3.97 -14.77 -15.27
CA GLY A 331 5.09 -14.01 -15.89
C GLY A 331 4.89 -12.49 -15.94
N ARG A 332 3.87 -11.94 -15.26
CA ARG A 332 3.56 -10.51 -15.22
C ARG A 332 3.71 -9.95 -13.81
N TYR A 333 4.22 -8.74 -13.70
CA TYR A 333 4.36 -8.04 -12.43
C TYR A 333 3.01 -7.39 -12.04
N VAL A 334 2.20 -8.11 -11.25
CA VAL A 334 0.83 -7.72 -10.91
C VAL A 334 0.65 -7.23 -9.46
N GLY A 335 1.63 -7.49 -8.63
CA GLY A 335 1.66 -7.10 -7.22
C GLY A 335 2.81 -6.18 -6.90
N ALA A 336 3.41 -6.34 -5.73
CA ALA A 336 4.56 -5.56 -5.26
C ALA A 336 5.30 -6.28 -4.12
N VAL A 337 6.56 -5.90 -3.87
CA VAL A 337 7.24 -6.16 -2.60
C VAL A 337 6.47 -5.45 -1.47
N GLY A 338 6.27 -4.15 -1.59
CA GLY A 338 5.41 -3.36 -0.71
C GLY A 338 5.82 -3.38 0.77
N GLY A 339 4.83 -3.21 1.65
CA GLY A 339 5.02 -3.15 3.11
C GLY A 339 4.78 -4.47 3.86
N ALA A 340 4.39 -5.55 3.16
CA ALA A 340 3.98 -6.79 3.82
C ALA A 340 5.07 -7.37 4.73
N LEU A 341 6.31 -7.42 4.25
CA LEU A 341 7.43 -7.98 5.01
C LEU A 341 7.82 -7.09 6.21
N ASP A 342 7.69 -5.75 6.10
CA ASP A 342 7.91 -4.84 7.21
C ASP A 342 6.95 -5.19 8.38
N PHE A 343 5.66 -5.34 8.07
CA PHE A 343 4.63 -5.70 9.05
C PHE A 343 4.83 -7.11 9.61
N MET A 344 5.16 -8.10 8.79
CA MET A 344 5.42 -9.47 9.25
C MET A 344 6.59 -9.55 10.23
N ARG A 345 7.68 -8.85 9.93
CA ARG A 345 8.85 -8.76 10.82
C ARG A 345 8.54 -8.02 12.11
N GLY A 346 7.75 -6.96 12.05
CA GLY A 346 7.23 -6.26 13.22
C GLY A 346 6.38 -7.18 14.08
N ALA A 347 5.44 -7.93 13.48
CA ALA A 347 4.60 -8.88 14.19
C ALA A 347 5.40 -10.03 14.84
N ALA A 348 6.45 -10.50 14.17
CA ALA A 348 7.34 -11.54 14.73
C ALA A 348 8.12 -11.05 15.97
N ARG A 349 8.41 -9.75 16.08
CA ARG A 349 9.05 -9.12 17.24
C ARG A 349 8.07 -8.73 18.34
N SER A 350 6.80 -8.54 18.00
CA SER A 350 5.74 -8.17 18.93
C SER A 350 5.46 -9.28 19.94
N ARG A 351 5.33 -8.93 21.21
CA ARG A 351 4.92 -9.87 22.25
C ARG A 351 3.49 -10.36 21.99
N GLY A 352 3.33 -11.65 21.70
CA GLY A 352 2.05 -12.25 21.29
C GLY A 352 1.60 -11.87 19.87
N GLY A 353 2.53 -11.37 19.04
CA GLY A 353 2.25 -10.98 17.68
C GLY A 353 2.12 -12.15 16.70
N MET A 354 1.46 -11.92 15.59
CA MET A 354 1.22 -12.92 14.54
C MET A 354 1.37 -12.32 13.14
N ALA A 355 2.15 -12.99 12.29
CA ALA A 355 2.24 -12.69 10.87
C ALA A 355 1.38 -13.71 10.08
N ILE A 356 0.33 -13.23 9.44
CA ILE A 356 -0.65 -14.04 8.71
C ILE A 356 -0.58 -13.71 7.23
N VAL A 357 -0.47 -14.75 6.39
CA VAL A 357 -0.67 -14.67 4.95
C VAL A 357 -1.96 -15.41 4.60
N ALA A 358 -2.94 -14.67 4.11
CA ALA A 358 -4.26 -15.18 3.79
C ALA A 358 -4.52 -15.13 2.27
N LEU A 359 -4.85 -16.27 1.68
CA LEU A 359 -5.11 -16.37 0.24
C LEU A 359 -6.08 -17.51 -0.07
N ALA A 360 -6.84 -17.40 -1.16
CA ALA A 360 -7.57 -18.54 -1.71
C ALA A 360 -6.57 -19.63 -2.12
N SER A 361 -6.85 -20.89 -1.81
CA SER A 361 -5.95 -22.00 -2.13
C SER A 361 -5.79 -22.23 -3.63
N SER A 362 -6.78 -21.81 -4.42
CA SER A 362 -6.77 -21.94 -5.88
C SER A 362 -7.48 -20.77 -6.58
N THR A 363 -7.28 -20.69 -7.89
CA THR A 363 -8.02 -19.82 -8.81
C THR A 363 -8.48 -20.67 -10.01
N ARG A 364 -9.20 -20.06 -10.94
CA ARG A 364 -9.52 -20.69 -12.24
C ARG A 364 -8.28 -21.14 -13.03
N HIS A 365 -7.09 -20.68 -12.67
CA HIS A 365 -5.83 -21.00 -13.34
C HIS A 365 -5.01 -22.08 -12.62
N GLY A 366 -5.47 -22.60 -11.49
CA GLY A 366 -4.81 -23.65 -10.72
C GLY A 366 -4.57 -23.30 -9.25
N SER A 367 -3.80 -24.13 -8.57
CA SER A 367 -3.42 -23.94 -7.17
C SER A 367 -2.54 -22.72 -6.97
N ARG A 368 -2.78 -22.05 -5.84
CA ARG A 368 -1.88 -20.99 -5.31
C ARG A 368 -0.98 -21.52 -4.21
N ILE A 369 -1.24 -22.75 -3.73
CA ILE A 369 -0.29 -23.53 -2.96
C ILE A 369 0.49 -24.37 -3.97
N VAL A 370 1.81 -24.17 -4.06
CA VAL A 370 2.68 -24.76 -5.10
C VAL A 370 3.83 -25.56 -4.47
N ALA A 371 4.35 -26.56 -5.16
CA ALA A 371 5.52 -27.30 -4.70
C ALA A 371 6.77 -26.41 -4.59
N ARG A 372 6.90 -25.45 -5.52
CA ARG A 372 7.92 -24.41 -5.59
C ARG A 372 7.32 -23.18 -6.25
N LEU A 373 7.73 -21.97 -5.78
CA LEU A 373 7.27 -20.72 -6.37
C LEU A 373 7.65 -20.63 -7.86
N ASN A 374 6.73 -20.09 -8.66
CA ASN A 374 6.94 -19.79 -10.07
C ASN A 374 7.44 -18.35 -10.29
N GLY A 375 7.49 -17.53 -9.25
CA GLY A 375 7.91 -16.14 -9.24
C GLY A 375 8.98 -15.85 -8.19
N PRO A 376 9.26 -14.56 -7.93
CA PRO A 376 10.23 -14.14 -6.92
C PRO A 376 9.76 -14.49 -5.50
N VAL A 377 10.70 -14.55 -4.58
CA VAL A 377 10.43 -14.71 -3.15
C VAL A 377 10.26 -13.32 -2.54
N SER A 378 9.02 -12.85 -2.43
CA SER A 378 8.70 -11.57 -1.78
C SER A 378 8.82 -11.67 -0.25
N THR A 379 8.44 -12.83 0.32
CA THR A 379 8.63 -13.12 1.75
C THR A 379 9.37 -14.45 1.90
N PRO A 380 10.56 -14.44 2.54
CA PRO A 380 11.29 -15.67 2.82
C PRO A 380 10.53 -16.58 3.78
N ARG A 381 10.79 -17.90 3.70
CA ARG A 381 10.17 -18.88 4.60
C ARG A 381 10.47 -18.67 6.08
N SER A 382 11.51 -17.93 6.41
CA SER A 382 11.87 -17.54 7.78
C SER A 382 10.93 -16.49 8.36
N ASP A 383 10.32 -15.65 7.53
CA ASP A 383 9.47 -14.54 7.94
C ASP A 383 7.96 -14.87 7.81
N ALA A 384 7.59 -15.87 6.98
CA ALA A 384 6.21 -16.34 6.88
C ALA A 384 5.89 -17.28 8.05
N ALA A 385 4.88 -16.91 8.86
CA ALA A 385 4.55 -17.62 10.09
C ALA A 385 3.27 -18.46 9.99
N ILE A 386 2.15 -17.86 9.61
CA ILE A 386 0.84 -18.49 9.55
C ILE A 386 0.26 -18.32 8.15
N ILE A 387 -0.10 -19.42 7.49
CA ILE A 387 -0.75 -19.40 6.18
C ILE A 387 -2.20 -19.82 6.37
N VAL A 388 -3.13 -19.06 5.78
CA VAL A 388 -4.58 -19.33 5.91
C VAL A 388 -5.22 -19.42 4.54
N THR A 389 -5.96 -20.49 4.30
CA THR A 389 -6.81 -20.67 3.13
C THR A 389 -8.25 -20.97 3.55
N GLU A 390 -9.14 -21.15 2.61
CA GLU A 390 -10.53 -21.60 2.86
C GLU A 390 -10.59 -23.02 3.43
N HIS A 391 -9.49 -23.78 3.41
CA HIS A 391 -9.40 -25.15 3.93
C HIS A 391 -8.85 -25.22 5.35
N GLY A 392 -8.33 -24.12 5.90
CA GLY A 392 -7.84 -24.08 7.28
C GLY A 392 -6.62 -23.17 7.49
N VAL A 393 -5.91 -23.46 8.58
CA VAL A 393 -4.77 -22.69 9.09
C VAL A 393 -3.55 -23.59 9.17
N ALA A 394 -2.44 -23.19 8.57
CA ALA A 394 -1.13 -23.79 8.73
C ALA A 394 -0.23 -22.86 9.56
N ASP A 395 -0.08 -23.13 10.85
CA ASP A 395 0.93 -22.47 11.68
C ASP A 395 2.28 -23.15 11.44
N LEU A 396 3.21 -22.40 10.84
CA LEU A 396 4.53 -22.89 10.42
C LEU A 396 5.65 -22.53 11.42
N ARG A 397 5.30 -21.86 12.52
CA ARG A 397 6.28 -21.41 13.51
C ARG A 397 6.95 -22.57 14.20
N GLY A 398 8.28 -22.55 14.28
CA GLY A 398 9.08 -23.59 14.93
C GLY A 398 9.10 -24.95 14.23
N LEU A 399 8.49 -25.08 13.05
CA LEU A 399 8.42 -26.34 12.30
C LEU A 399 9.64 -26.55 11.39
N THR A 400 10.09 -27.80 11.29
CA THR A 400 11.04 -28.25 10.28
C THR A 400 10.43 -28.19 8.88
N LEU A 401 11.24 -28.23 7.82
CA LEU A 401 10.73 -28.22 6.43
C LEU A 401 9.74 -29.36 6.17
N ALA A 402 10.01 -30.56 6.66
CA ALA A 402 9.11 -31.71 6.48
C ALA A 402 7.75 -31.49 7.17
N GLN A 403 7.77 -30.93 8.37
CA GLN A 403 6.55 -30.58 9.10
C GLN A 403 5.77 -29.45 8.42
N ARG A 404 6.48 -28.45 7.86
CA ARG A 404 5.84 -27.38 7.07
C ARG A 404 5.12 -27.92 5.85
N VAL A 405 5.78 -28.80 5.09
CA VAL A 405 5.16 -29.46 3.92
C VAL A 405 3.88 -30.19 4.30
N ALA A 406 3.90 -30.96 5.39
CA ALA A 406 2.70 -31.65 5.87
C ALA A 406 1.56 -30.67 6.19
N ARG A 407 1.85 -29.59 6.94
CA ARG A 407 0.87 -28.55 7.28
C ARG A 407 0.32 -27.82 6.05
N MET A 408 1.19 -27.49 5.09
CA MET A 408 0.77 -26.81 3.87
C MET A 408 -0.11 -27.66 2.97
N LEU A 409 0.12 -28.97 2.94
CA LEU A 409 -0.74 -29.93 2.22
C LEU A 409 -2.15 -30.01 2.84
N GLU A 410 -2.30 -29.87 4.17
CA GLU A 410 -3.60 -29.86 4.84
C GLU A 410 -4.50 -28.70 4.40
N ILE A 411 -3.91 -27.53 4.05
CA ILE A 411 -4.64 -26.34 3.62
C ILE A 411 -4.65 -26.13 2.10
N ALA A 412 -4.02 -27.03 1.34
CA ALA A 412 -4.07 -27.01 -0.13
C ALA A 412 -5.43 -27.56 -0.64
N PRO A 413 -5.80 -27.26 -1.90
CA PRO A 413 -7.00 -27.82 -2.51
C PRO A 413 -6.99 -29.36 -2.40
N PRO A 414 -8.04 -30.01 -1.86
CA PRO A 414 -8.04 -31.46 -1.58
C PRO A 414 -7.66 -32.30 -2.81
N GLU A 415 -8.18 -31.94 -3.97
CA GLU A 415 -7.96 -32.61 -5.24
C GLU A 415 -6.53 -32.49 -5.79
N GLN A 416 -5.72 -31.60 -5.23
CA GLN A 416 -4.35 -31.35 -5.70
C GLN A 416 -3.26 -31.80 -4.70
N ARG A 417 -3.64 -32.25 -3.50
CA ARG A 417 -2.69 -32.61 -2.42
C ARG A 417 -1.69 -33.68 -2.82
N GLU A 418 -2.15 -34.75 -3.47
CA GLU A 418 -1.30 -35.86 -3.92
C GLU A 418 -0.31 -35.39 -4.99
N ALA A 419 -0.77 -34.61 -5.97
CA ALA A 419 0.07 -34.08 -7.03
C ALA A 419 1.14 -33.13 -6.47
N LEU A 420 0.77 -32.28 -5.51
CA LEU A 420 1.70 -31.36 -4.83
C LEU A 420 2.76 -32.12 -4.03
N ALA A 421 2.36 -33.16 -3.30
CA ALA A 421 3.27 -34.02 -2.53
C ALA A 421 4.26 -34.74 -3.46
N ALA A 422 3.78 -35.34 -4.56
CA ALA A 422 4.62 -36.00 -5.55
C ALA A 422 5.62 -35.05 -6.22
N ALA A 423 5.16 -33.86 -6.62
CA ALA A 423 6.02 -32.83 -7.22
C ALA A 423 7.12 -32.35 -6.25
N HIS A 424 6.79 -32.18 -4.97
CA HIS A 424 7.78 -31.83 -3.95
C HIS A 424 8.81 -32.94 -3.74
N HIS A 425 8.40 -34.20 -3.73
CA HIS A 425 9.31 -35.35 -3.58
C HIS A 425 10.30 -35.44 -4.75
N ALA A 426 9.81 -35.36 -5.98
CA ALA A 426 10.65 -35.39 -7.18
C ALA A 426 11.70 -34.27 -7.20
N GLN A 427 11.38 -33.06 -6.73
CA GLN A 427 12.32 -31.95 -6.64
C GLN A 427 13.44 -32.22 -5.62
N ARG A 428 13.15 -32.93 -4.52
CA ARG A 428 14.18 -33.28 -3.54
C ARG A 428 15.19 -34.30 -4.08
N GLU A 429 14.72 -35.25 -4.86
CA GLU A 429 15.60 -36.24 -5.51
C GLU A 429 16.53 -35.60 -6.52
N THR A 430 16.03 -34.63 -7.31
CA THR A 430 16.86 -33.90 -8.30
C THR A 430 17.95 -33.03 -7.66
N VAL A 431 17.75 -32.55 -6.42
CA VAL A 431 18.78 -31.75 -5.70
C VAL A 431 19.78 -32.66 -4.97
N ALA A 432 19.43 -33.90 -4.69
CA ALA A 432 20.29 -34.89 -4.01
C ALA A 432 21.19 -35.68 -4.99
N ALA A 433 20.90 -35.64 -6.30
CA ALA A 433 21.71 -36.22 -7.39
C ALA A 433 22.66 -35.14 -7.96
#